data_1e4eac4e0613bfe1dff9d52c41fdd141
#
_entry.id   1e4eac4e0613bfe1dff9d52c41fdd141
#
_cell.length_a   1.000
_cell.length_b   1.000
_cell.length_c   1.000
_cell.angle_alpha   90.00
_cell.angle_beta   90.00
_cell.angle_gamma   90.00
#
_symmetry.space_group_name_H-M   'P 1'
#
loop_
_entity.id
_entity.type
_entity.pdbx_description
1 polymer ?
#
loop_
_entity_poly.entity_id
_entity_poly.type
_entity_poly.pdbx_seq_one_letter_code
_entity_poly.pdbx_strand_id
1 'polypeptide(L)'
;APIDAGSAGGNGAADTGGGSGGGVVRITDCQQIVVDGTISANGWKPIEQGSDGLNGYACGGGSGGSIWINTARFLGNGWLRADGGDAGSYVVPPRGPGGGGGGRIAVWRVVGGPCSTSVTGGVGFAAAGLGTVVWDTLPVEGSVIVVE
;
A
#
# COMPACT_ATOMS: atom_id res chain seq x y z
N ALA A 1 8.15 -12.59 -1.67
CA ALA A 1 6.79 -12.09 -1.93
C ALA A 1 6.33 -11.25 -0.75
N PRO A 2 5.76 -10.06 -0.96
CA PRO A 2 5.14 -9.30 0.11
C PRO A 2 3.83 -9.99 0.50
N ILE A 3 3.71 -10.35 1.77
CA ILE A 3 2.56 -11.10 2.31
C ILE A 3 1.99 -10.48 3.58
N ASP A 4 2.56 -9.36 4.03
CA ASP A 4 2.17 -8.75 5.28
C ASP A 4 1.17 -7.62 5.04
N ALA A 5 0.14 -7.56 5.89
CA ALA A 5 -0.74 -6.41 5.96
C ALA A 5 0.03 -5.20 6.55
N GLY A 6 -0.46 -4.03 6.27
CA GLY A 6 0.02 -2.82 6.88
C GLY A 6 -0.31 -2.77 8.37
N SER A 7 0.52 -2.09 9.15
CA SER A 7 0.25 -1.86 10.57
C SER A 7 -0.74 -0.70 10.75
N ALA A 8 -1.55 -0.80 11.80
CA ALA A 8 -2.38 0.33 12.21
C ALA A 8 -1.53 1.50 12.70
N GLY A 9 -2.04 2.69 12.57
CA GLY A 9 -1.48 3.90 13.17
C GLY A 9 -1.62 3.92 14.68
N GLY A 10 -0.83 4.75 15.34
CA GLY A 10 -0.91 4.94 16.78
C GLY A 10 -2.23 5.57 17.20
N ASN A 11 -2.78 5.09 18.32
CA ASN A 11 -3.97 5.69 18.92
C ASN A 11 -3.65 7.06 19.51
N GLY A 12 -4.61 7.93 19.46
CA GLY A 12 -4.63 9.18 20.21
C GLY A 12 -5.03 8.97 21.68
N ALA A 13 -5.27 10.05 22.41
CA ALA A 13 -5.84 9.98 23.75
C ALA A 13 -7.34 9.64 23.69
N ALA A 14 -7.88 9.08 24.79
CA ALA A 14 -9.29 8.81 25.01
C ALA A 14 -10.02 8.04 23.89
N ASP A 15 -9.65 6.78 23.69
CA ASP A 15 -10.37 5.79 22.86
C ASP A 15 -10.48 6.09 21.35
N THR A 16 -9.71 7.04 20.84
CA THR A 16 -9.63 7.26 19.40
C THR A 16 -8.62 6.31 18.76
N GLY A 17 -9.10 5.46 17.83
CA GLY A 17 -8.25 4.52 17.13
C GLY A 17 -7.41 5.18 16.03
N GLY A 18 -6.16 4.75 15.89
CA GLY A 18 -5.35 5.06 14.71
C GLY A 18 -5.97 4.52 13.43
N GLY A 19 -5.52 5.01 12.29
CA GLY A 19 -5.94 4.51 10.97
C GLY A 19 -5.60 3.04 10.80
N SER A 20 -6.49 2.26 10.22
CA SER A 20 -6.24 0.85 9.95
C SER A 20 -5.18 0.67 8.87
N GLY A 21 -4.32 -0.33 9.01
CA GLY A 21 -3.37 -0.72 7.97
C GLY A 21 -4.05 -1.28 6.74
N GLY A 22 -3.40 -1.18 5.59
CA GLY A 22 -3.83 -1.79 4.33
C GLY A 22 -3.78 -3.31 4.39
N GLY A 23 -4.67 -3.95 3.65
CA GLY A 23 -4.76 -5.41 3.55
C GLY A 23 -3.69 -6.03 2.66
N VAL A 24 -3.87 -7.32 2.35
CA VAL A 24 -3.03 -8.08 1.43
C VAL A 24 -3.85 -8.49 0.23
N VAL A 25 -3.36 -8.19 -0.96
CA VAL A 25 -3.88 -8.74 -2.22
C VAL A 25 -2.83 -9.68 -2.79
N ARG A 26 -3.22 -10.95 -2.98
CA ARG A 26 -2.37 -11.96 -3.58
C ARG A 26 -3.08 -12.63 -4.75
N ILE A 27 -2.49 -12.53 -5.93
CA ILE A 27 -2.98 -13.18 -7.16
C ILE A 27 -1.83 -14.02 -7.70
N THR A 28 -2.03 -15.34 -7.74
CA THR A 28 -1.00 -16.29 -8.18
C THR A 28 -1.59 -17.31 -9.14
N ASP A 29 -0.70 -17.92 -9.94
CA ASP A 29 -1.00 -19.05 -10.79
C ASP A 29 -2.07 -18.77 -11.86
N CYS A 30 -2.21 -17.51 -12.28
CA CYS A 30 -3.09 -17.14 -13.37
C CYS A 30 -2.33 -16.98 -14.70
N GLN A 31 -2.96 -17.43 -15.78
CA GLN A 31 -2.40 -17.29 -17.13
C GLN A 31 -2.38 -15.85 -17.60
N GLN A 32 -3.41 -15.09 -17.21
CA GLN A 32 -3.53 -13.69 -17.60
C GLN A 32 -4.29 -12.92 -16.54
N ILE A 33 -3.84 -11.70 -16.28
CA ILE A 33 -4.56 -10.67 -15.56
C ILE A 33 -4.69 -9.41 -16.41
N VAL A 34 -5.86 -8.80 -16.38
CA VAL A 34 -6.12 -7.48 -17.00
C VAL A 34 -6.56 -6.54 -15.89
N VAL A 35 -5.81 -5.46 -15.71
CA VAL A 35 -6.10 -4.45 -14.69
C VAL A 35 -6.38 -3.12 -15.39
N ASP A 36 -7.64 -2.81 -15.60
CA ASP A 36 -8.10 -1.52 -16.17
C ASP A 36 -8.68 -0.59 -15.09
N GLY A 37 -8.97 -1.12 -13.91
CA GLY A 37 -9.39 -0.39 -12.73
C GLY A 37 -8.26 -0.21 -11.71
N THR A 38 -8.61 -0.24 -10.43
CA THR A 38 -7.66 -0.08 -9.32
C THR A 38 -7.70 -1.29 -8.40
N ILE A 39 -6.51 -1.87 -8.15
CA ILE A 39 -6.28 -2.81 -7.04
C ILE A 39 -5.65 -2.01 -5.92
N SER A 40 -6.27 -2.00 -4.74
CA SER A 40 -5.83 -1.18 -3.61
C SER A 40 -5.63 -1.98 -2.33
N ALA A 41 -4.50 -1.74 -1.68
CA ALA A 41 -4.14 -2.19 -0.34
C ALA A 41 -3.68 -0.99 0.50
N ASN A 42 -4.38 0.14 0.39
CA ASN A 42 -4.03 1.38 1.09
C ASN A 42 -4.29 1.28 2.59
N GLY A 43 -3.45 1.95 3.37
CA GLY A 43 -3.76 2.28 4.76
C GLY A 43 -4.82 3.37 4.84
N TRP A 44 -5.49 3.45 5.99
CA TRP A 44 -6.59 4.37 6.21
C TRP A 44 -6.18 5.52 7.12
N LYS A 45 -6.79 6.66 6.88
CA LYS A 45 -6.81 7.78 7.82
C LYS A 45 -7.62 7.36 9.07
N PRO A 46 -7.23 7.79 10.29
CA PRO A 46 -8.03 7.55 11.49
C PRO A 46 -9.41 8.21 11.37
N ILE A 47 -10.41 7.59 12.00
CA ILE A 47 -11.74 8.19 12.14
C ILE A 47 -11.65 9.23 13.25
N GLU A 48 -11.81 10.48 12.92
CA GLU A 48 -11.88 11.56 13.88
C GLU A 48 -13.23 11.51 14.59
N GLN A 49 -13.25 11.01 15.83
CA GLN A 49 -14.43 11.08 16.69
C GLN A 49 -14.22 12.17 17.74
N GLY A 50 -15.15 13.10 17.83
CA GLY A 50 -15.22 14.12 18.85
C GLY A 50 -14.74 15.50 18.40
N SER A 51 -15.69 16.35 18.10
CA SER A 51 -15.49 17.74 17.68
C SER A 51 -15.86 18.71 18.79
N ASP A 52 -15.33 18.54 19.97
CA ASP A 52 -15.49 19.56 21.03
C ASP A 52 -14.37 20.61 21.01
N GLY A 53 -13.62 20.64 19.91
CA GLY A 53 -12.71 21.75 19.57
C GLY A 53 -11.52 21.99 20.52
N LEU A 54 -11.44 21.27 21.62
CA LEU A 54 -10.43 21.50 22.66
C LEU A 54 -9.51 20.30 22.95
N ASN A 55 -9.87 19.11 22.50
CA ASN A 55 -9.08 17.89 22.73
C ASN A 55 -8.99 17.01 21.48
N GLY A 56 -8.66 17.62 20.33
CA GLY A 56 -8.42 16.86 19.10
C GLY A 56 -7.33 15.82 19.31
N TYR A 57 -7.68 14.57 19.15
CA TYR A 57 -6.77 13.46 19.41
C TYR A 57 -5.91 13.18 18.19
N ALA A 58 -4.61 13.32 18.37
CA ALA A 58 -3.60 13.11 17.35
C ALA A 58 -3.41 11.61 17.07
N CYS A 59 -4.20 11.05 16.17
CA CYS A 59 -4.08 9.66 15.75
C CYS A 59 -3.21 9.51 14.50
N GLY A 60 -2.36 8.51 14.48
CA GLY A 60 -1.53 8.19 13.30
C GLY A 60 -2.32 7.54 12.19
N GLY A 61 -1.91 7.75 10.93
CA GLY A 61 -2.41 7.01 9.77
C GLY A 61 -1.90 5.57 9.74
N GLY A 62 -2.68 4.65 9.17
CA GLY A 62 -2.27 3.26 8.96
C GLY A 62 -1.31 3.13 7.79
N SER A 63 -0.36 2.20 7.84
CA SER A 63 0.55 1.95 6.72
C SER A 63 -0.15 1.21 5.57
N GLY A 64 0.33 1.42 4.34
CA GLY A 64 -0.06 0.62 3.18
C GLY A 64 0.25 -0.86 3.40
N GLY A 65 -0.52 -1.73 2.77
CA GLY A 65 -0.37 -3.18 2.83
C GLY A 65 0.49 -3.74 1.70
N SER A 66 0.12 -4.90 1.21
CA SER A 66 0.88 -5.61 0.19
C SER A 66 0.03 -6.02 -1.00
N ILE A 67 0.56 -5.86 -2.22
CA ILE A 67 0.01 -6.41 -3.45
C ILE A 67 1.06 -7.31 -4.06
N TRP A 68 0.74 -8.60 -4.24
CA TRP A 68 1.59 -9.55 -4.90
C TRP A 68 0.86 -10.25 -6.04
N ILE A 69 1.41 -10.10 -7.24
CA ILE A 69 0.85 -10.68 -8.46
C ILE A 69 1.92 -11.55 -9.12
N ASN A 70 1.53 -12.80 -9.41
CA ASN A 70 2.32 -13.74 -10.20
C ASN A 70 1.45 -14.25 -11.36
N THR A 71 1.81 -13.92 -12.59
CA THR A 71 1.00 -14.23 -13.78
C THR A 71 1.88 -14.45 -15.01
N ALA A 72 1.43 -15.27 -15.97
CA ALA A 72 2.15 -15.36 -17.25
C ALA A 72 2.00 -14.06 -18.06
N ARG A 73 0.82 -13.43 -18.07
CA ARG A 73 0.58 -12.18 -18.83
C ARG A 73 -0.06 -11.14 -17.95
N PHE A 74 0.55 -9.95 -17.88
CA PHE A 74 -0.01 -8.77 -17.22
C PHE A 74 -0.40 -7.72 -18.25
N LEU A 75 -1.66 -7.33 -18.29
CA LEU A 75 -2.23 -6.38 -19.25
C LEU A 75 -3.08 -5.33 -18.53
N GLY A 76 -3.42 -4.27 -19.26
CA GLY A 76 -4.26 -3.17 -18.77
C GLY A 76 -3.46 -1.93 -18.37
N ASN A 77 -4.18 -0.83 -18.18
CA ASN A 77 -3.62 0.50 -17.88
C ASN A 77 -4.12 1.05 -16.53
N GLY A 78 -4.60 0.17 -15.65
CA GLY A 78 -5.13 0.54 -14.34
C GLY A 78 -4.06 0.91 -13.31
N TRP A 79 -4.44 0.84 -12.04
CA TRP A 79 -3.61 1.21 -10.91
C TRP A 79 -3.43 0.08 -9.92
N LEU A 80 -2.21 -0.05 -9.39
CA LEU A 80 -1.92 -0.80 -8.17
C LEU A 80 -1.51 0.21 -7.09
N ARG A 81 -2.20 0.20 -5.95
CA ARG A 81 -1.98 1.18 -4.89
C ARG A 81 -1.83 0.50 -3.53
N ALA A 82 -0.75 0.87 -2.83
CA ALA A 82 -0.52 0.47 -1.45
C ALA A 82 0.01 1.69 -0.68
N ASP A 83 -0.76 2.80 -0.73
CA ASP A 83 -0.40 4.06 -0.08
C ASP A 83 -0.65 3.98 1.42
N GLY A 84 0.12 4.72 2.20
CA GLY A 84 -0.15 4.95 3.61
C GLY A 84 -1.31 5.92 3.80
N GLY A 85 -2.05 5.79 4.89
CA GLY A 85 -3.11 6.70 5.29
C GLY A 85 -2.56 7.98 5.91
N ASP A 86 -3.27 9.08 5.71
CA ASP A 86 -2.94 10.35 6.34
C ASP A 86 -3.16 10.27 7.86
N ALA A 87 -2.46 11.11 8.59
CA ALA A 87 -2.70 11.32 10.00
C ALA A 87 -4.02 12.07 10.27
N GLY A 88 -4.51 12.01 11.49
CA GLY A 88 -5.61 12.87 11.97
C GLY A 88 -5.24 14.34 11.94
N SER A 89 -6.26 15.20 11.88
CA SER A 89 -6.10 16.64 11.59
C SER A 89 -5.55 17.48 12.73
N TYR A 90 -5.43 16.93 13.94
CA TYR A 90 -5.02 17.72 15.10
C TYR A 90 -3.50 17.80 15.25
N VAL A 91 -2.98 18.99 15.21
CA VAL A 91 -1.56 19.29 15.39
C VAL A 91 -1.38 20.30 16.52
N VAL A 92 -0.69 19.89 17.59
CA VAL A 92 -0.19 20.82 18.62
C VAL A 92 1.33 20.92 18.47
N PRO A 93 1.85 22.02 17.94
CA PRO A 93 3.29 22.19 17.90
C PRO A 93 3.90 22.12 19.31
N PRO A 94 5.06 21.46 19.49
CA PRO A 94 5.92 20.86 18.48
C PRO A 94 5.66 19.37 18.16
N ARG A 95 4.47 18.86 18.41
CA ARG A 95 4.13 17.45 18.25
C ARG A 95 2.83 17.30 17.46
N GLY A 96 2.75 16.23 16.67
CA GLY A 96 1.56 15.85 15.92
C GLY A 96 1.65 14.40 15.46
N PRO A 97 0.53 13.85 14.95
CA PRO A 97 0.49 12.47 14.49
C PRO A 97 1.26 12.32 13.18
N GLY A 98 1.89 11.16 12.99
CA GLY A 98 2.53 10.77 11.75
C GLY A 98 1.55 10.14 10.77
N GLY A 99 1.74 10.35 9.47
CA GLY A 99 1.11 9.54 8.43
C GLY A 99 1.64 8.10 8.44
N GLY A 100 0.91 7.18 7.85
CA GLY A 100 1.34 5.79 7.65
C GLY A 100 2.35 5.68 6.52
N GLY A 101 3.33 4.79 6.63
CA GLY A 101 4.27 4.49 5.55
C GLY A 101 3.60 3.85 4.34
N GLY A 102 4.16 4.03 3.15
CA GLY A 102 3.75 3.30 1.95
C GLY A 102 3.99 1.80 2.09
N GLY A 103 3.19 1.00 1.39
CA GLY A 103 3.23 -0.46 1.41
C GLY A 103 4.17 -1.06 0.37
N ARG A 104 3.84 -2.25 -0.12
CA ARG A 104 4.68 -3.02 -1.05
C ARG A 104 3.87 -3.55 -2.22
N ILE A 105 4.41 -3.38 -3.43
CA ILE A 105 3.84 -3.95 -4.65
C ILE A 105 4.94 -4.80 -5.31
N ALA A 106 4.62 -6.06 -5.61
CA ALA A 106 5.50 -6.93 -6.38
C ALA A 106 4.70 -7.64 -7.48
N VAL A 107 5.15 -7.48 -8.72
CA VAL A 107 4.54 -8.12 -9.89
C VAL A 107 5.60 -8.93 -10.61
N TRP A 108 5.36 -10.23 -10.70
CA TRP A 108 6.16 -11.20 -11.42
C TRP A 108 5.37 -11.67 -12.65
N ARG A 109 5.93 -11.50 -13.85
CA ARG A 109 5.26 -11.83 -15.11
C ARG A 109 6.24 -12.36 -16.14
N VAL A 110 5.73 -13.09 -17.12
CA VAL A 110 6.51 -13.48 -18.30
C VAL A 110 6.42 -12.39 -19.37
N VAL A 111 5.21 -11.92 -19.66
CA VAL A 111 4.94 -10.89 -20.71
C VAL A 111 4.02 -9.81 -20.18
N GLY A 112 4.13 -8.64 -20.76
CA GLY A 112 3.29 -7.48 -20.46
C GLY A 112 4.09 -6.28 -19.97
N GLY A 113 3.45 -5.11 -19.94
CA GLY A 113 4.01 -3.86 -19.46
C GLY A 113 3.67 -3.56 -17.99
N PRO A 114 4.36 -2.61 -17.36
CA PRO A 114 3.94 -2.08 -16.08
C PRO A 114 2.68 -1.22 -16.25
N CYS A 115 1.75 -1.32 -15.30
CA CYS A 115 0.68 -0.34 -15.11
C CYS A 115 1.12 0.75 -14.12
N SER A 116 0.23 1.70 -13.85
CA SER A 116 0.50 2.73 -12.85
C SER A 116 0.58 2.13 -11.44
N THR A 117 1.53 2.62 -10.65
CA THR A 117 1.71 2.16 -9.26
C THR A 117 1.84 3.34 -8.29
N SER A 118 1.37 3.17 -7.06
CA SER A 118 1.54 4.14 -5.98
C SER A 118 1.81 3.42 -4.66
N VAL A 119 2.83 3.88 -3.96
CA VAL A 119 3.24 3.41 -2.63
C VAL A 119 3.70 4.59 -1.79
N THR A 120 2.97 5.71 -1.86
CA THR A 120 3.31 6.93 -1.12
C THR A 120 3.03 6.77 0.36
N GLY A 121 3.81 7.46 1.18
CA GLY A 121 3.45 7.62 2.58
C GLY A 121 2.31 8.63 2.74
N GLY A 122 1.52 8.47 3.79
CA GLY A 122 0.47 9.40 4.17
C GLY A 122 1.03 10.73 4.70
N VAL A 123 0.21 11.76 4.65
CA VAL A 123 0.55 13.08 5.18
C VAL A 123 0.38 13.10 6.70
N GLY A 124 1.31 13.73 7.41
CA GLY A 124 1.28 13.89 8.85
C GLY A 124 2.24 14.98 9.30
N PHE A 125 2.40 15.15 10.63
CA PHE A 125 3.37 16.09 11.20
C PHE A 125 4.80 15.74 10.80
N ALA A 126 5.13 14.45 10.77
CA ALA A 126 6.38 13.94 10.21
C ALA A 126 6.09 13.27 8.85
N ALA A 127 7.02 13.42 7.91
CA ALA A 127 6.93 12.75 6.61
C ALA A 127 6.94 11.23 6.79
N ALA A 128 5.98 10.56 6.19
CA ALA A 128 5.95 9.11 6.14
C ALA A 128 6.87 8.57 5.03
N GLY A 129 7.47 7.41 5.26
CA GLY A 129 8.35 6.76 4.28
C GLY A 129 7.59 6.26 3.06
N LEU A 130 8.25 6.28 1.91
CA LEU A 130 7.76 5.62 0.70
C LEU A 130 7.82 4.11 0.87
N GLY A 131 6.93 3.41 0.18
CA GLY A 131 6.96 1.96 0.04
C GLY A 131 7.89 1.47 -1.07
N THR A 132 7.70 0.23 -1.48
CA THR A 132 8.53 -0.41 -2.52
C THR A 132 7.68 -0.98 -3.64
N VAL A 133 8.16 -0.84 -4.88
CA VAL A 133 7.58 -1.44 -6.07
C VAL A 133 8.62 -2.29 -6.76
N VAL A 134 8.29 -3.53 -7.06
CA VAL A 134 9.14 -4.46 -7.81
C VAL A 134 8.34 -4.98 -9.02
N TRP A 135 8.92 -4.82 -10.19
CA TRP A 135 8.48 -5.46 -11.42
C TRP A 135 9.58 -6.40 -11.88
N ASP A 136 9.27 -7.69 -11.98
CA ASP A 136 10.26 -8.70 -12.36
C ASP A 136 9.70 -9.69 -13.35
N THR A 137 10.60 -10.49 -13.95
CA THR A 137 10.26 -11.48 -14.96
C THR A 137 10.34 -12.86 -14.34
N LEU A 138 9.29 -13.66 -14.54
CA LEU A 138 9.35 -15.08 -14.22
C LEU A 138 10.31 -15.81 -15.16
N PRO A 139 11.11 -16.76 -14.66
CA PRO A 139 11.86 -17.65 -15.53
C PRO A 139 10.87 -18.42 -16.40
N VAL A 140 11.12 -18.46 -17.70
CA VAL A 140 10.35 -19.29 -18.63
C VAL A 140 10.81 -20.71 -18.41
N GLU A 141 10.01 -21.53 -17.72
CA GLU A 141 10.30 -22.95 -17.63
C GLU A 141 10.18 -23.59 -19.01
N GLY A 142 11.21 -24.26 -19.45
CA GLY A 142 11.22 -25.01 -20.71
C GLY A 142 11.89 -24.34 -21.91
N SER A 143 12.74 -23.35 -21.71
CA SER A 143 13.64 -22.87 -22.76
C SER A 143 14.66 -23.97 -23.09
N VAL A 144 14.40 -24.76 -24.14
CA VAL A 144 15.40 -25.64 -24.72
C VAL A 144 16.32 -24.77 -25.57
N ILE A 145 17.55 -24.59 -25.14
CA ILE A 145 18.60 -24.03 -25.98
C ILE A 145 19.08 -25.16 -26.85
N VAL A 146 18.69 -25.17 -28.12
CA VAL A 146 19.31 -26.05 -29.13
C VAL A 146 20.59 -25.35 -29.57
N VAL A 147 21.74 -25.89 -29.20
CA VAL A 147 23.04 -25.48 -29.73
C VAL A 147 23.30 -26.39 -30.95
N GLU A 148 23.31 -25.80 -32.15
CA GLU A 148 23.79 -26.46 -33.39
C GLU A 148 25.32 -26.34 -33.50
#